data_af002f001d112266c7e3b2f010aeaf7e
#
_entry.id   af002f001d112266c7e3b2f010aeaf7e
#
_cell.length_a   1.000
_cell.length_b   1.000
_cell.length_c   1.000
_cell.angle_alpha   90.00
_cell.angle_beta   90.00
_cell.angle_gamma   90.00
#
_symmetry.space_group_name_H-M   'P 1'
#
loop_
_entity.id
_entity.type
_entity.pdbx_description
1 polymer ?
#
loop_
_entity_poly.entity_id
_entity_poly.type
_entity_poly.pdbx_seq_one_letter_code
_entity_poly.pdbx_strand_id
1 'polypeptide(L)'
;MSTPLAPRREASVLPKAACLVLCVALAGCGGGNPLDKKIDSGDQVSFSMWESKVESDLTPDQVADLKAALQEGRFHIMAKGDVHGSEAIESALMDSINGRQLREVILQGLGWQLDRSESERATLEDSLKKNALMTTRPGDVESKQYLEDLHDRQVTRLAAATEDVKKVRDRIAAETAVPTAK
;
A
#
# COMPACT_ATOMS: atom_id res chain seq x y z
N MET A 1 2.04 -85.70 -29.57
CA MET A 1 3.07 -84.67 -29.57
C MET A 1 2.41 -83.40 -29.11
N SER A 2 2.58 -83.14 -27.85
CA SER A 2 1.89 -82.06 -27.18
C SER A 2 2.91 -80.96 -26.77
N THR A 3 2.74 -79.77 -27.29
CA THR A 3 3.57 -78.59 -26.98
C THR A 3 3.04 -77.86 -25.76
N PRO A 4 3.86 -77.53 -24.75
CA PRO A 4 3.39 -76.82 -23.58
C PRO A 4 3.37 -75.28 -23.84
N LEU A 5 2.30 -74.65 -23.38
CA LEU A 5 2.12 -73.22 -23.33
C LEU A 5 3.04 -72.58 -22.30
N ALA A 6 3.68 -71.47 -22.68
CA ALA A 6 4.48 -70.62 -21.81
C ALA A 6 3.62 -69.70 -20.95
N PRO A 7 3.99 -69.40 -19.72
CA PRO A 7 3.23 -68.52 -18.83
C PRO A 7 3.43 -67.03 -19.18
N ARG A 8 2.32 -66.34 -19.23
CA ARG A 8 2.18 -64.90 -19.47
C ARG A 8 2.68 -64.10 -18.24
N ARG A 9 3.71 -63.33 -18.38
CA ARG A 9 4.18 -62.37 -17.36
C ARG A 9 3.18 -61.20 -17.23
N GLU A 10 2.53 -61.11 -16.08
CA GLU A 10 1.77 -59.93 -15.70
C GLU A 10 2.74 -58.81 -15.34
N ALA A 11 2.70 -57.74 -16.11
CA ALA A 11 3.40 -56.48 -15.80
C ALA A 11 2.64 -55.75 -14.66
N SER A 12 3.23 -55.71 -13.47
CA SER A 12 2.72 -54.91 -12.38
C SER A 12 2.78 -53.43 -12.69
N VAL A 13 1.63 -52.82 -12.91
CA VAL A 13 1.45 -51.39 -13.06
C VAL A 13 1.57 -50.78 -11.65
N LEU A 14 2.75 -50.25 -11.33
CA LEU A 14 2.92 -49.40 -10.10
C LEU A 14 2.12 -48.09 -10.35
N PRO A 15 1.31 -47.68 -9.37
CA PRO A 15 0.55 -46.45 -9.49
C PRO A 15 1.48 -45.24 -9.41
N LYS A 16 1.57 -44.49 -10.52
CA LYS A 16 2.27 -43.20 -10.63
C LYS A 16 1.66 -42.06 -9.78
N ALA A 17 0.76 -42.39 -8.85
CA ALA A 17 0.03 -41.42 -8.05
C ALA A 17 0.74 -41.05 -6.73
N ALA A 18 1.82 -41.75 -6.34
CA ALA A 18 2.46 -41.52 -5.01
C ALA A 18 3.51 -40.40 -5.01
N CYS A 19 3.99 -39.89 -6.17
CA CYS A 19 5.03 -38.85 -6.20
C CYS A 19 4.50 -37.42 -6.19
N LEU A 20 3.20 -37.19 -6.38
CA LEU A 20 2.64 -35.81 -6.50
C LEU A 20 2.22 -35.23 -5.14
N VAL A 21 2.10 -36.05 -4.10
CA VAL A 21 1.71 -35.59 -2.75
C VAL A 21 2.91 -35.12 -1.90
N LEU A 22 4.13 -35.52 -2.26
CA LEU A 22 5.32 -35.20 -1.47
C LEU A 22 5.93 -33.81 -1.80
N CYS A 23 5.57 -33.22 -2.95
CA CYS A 23 6.08 -31.87 -3.32
C CYS A 23 5.33 -30.70 -2.69
N VAL A 24 4.13 -30.93 -2.13
CA VAL A 24 3.34 -29.85 -1.49
C VAL A 24 3.74 -29.64 -0.04
N ALA A 25 4.39 -30.61 0.61
CA ALA A 25 4.79 -30.50 2.02
C ALA A 25 6.11 -29.75 2.27
N LEU A 26 6.90 -29.41 1.22
CA LEU A 26 8.17 -28.68 1.38
C LEU A 26 8.07 -27.17 1.15
N ALA A 27 6.91 -26.67 0.69
CA ALA A 27 6.67 -25.23 0.56
C ALA A 27 6.21 -24.54 1.87
N GLY A 28 6.11 -25.28 2.97
CA GLY A 28 5.57 -24.80 4.24
C GLY A 28 6.56 -24.46 5.34
N CYS A 29 7.87 -24.48 5.09
CA CYS A 29 8.86 -24.18 6.12
C CYS A 29 9.56 -22.84 5.83
N GLY A 30 9.01 -21.75 6.37
CA GLY A 30 9.70 -20.45 6.43
C GLY A 30 8.83 -19.21 6.18
N GLY A 31 7.54 -19.36 5.95
CA GLY A 31 6.69 -18.23 5.58
C GLY A 31 5.89 -17.64 6.74
N GLY A 32 6.53 -16.92 7.64
CA GLY A 32 5.80 -15.90 8.41
C GLY A 32 5.20 -14.86 7.44
N ASN A 33 4.10 -14.20 7.86
CA ASN A 33 3.52 -13.13 7.06
C ASN A 33 4.61 -12.09 6.74
N PRO A 34 4.89 -11.75 5.47
CA PRO A 34 5.94 -10.79 5.11
C PRO A 34 5.72 -9.42 5.75
N LEU A 35 4.47 -9.05 6.08
CA LEU A 35 4.14 -7.81 6.80
C LEU A 35 4.61 -7.78 8.26
N ASP A 36 4.91 -8.94 8.86
CA ASP A 36 5.42 -9.03 10.23
C ASP A 36 6.96 -8.95 10.28
N LYS A 37 7.64 -8.89 9.11
CA LYS A 37 9.08 -8.70 9.03
C LYS A 37 9.48 -7.33 9.54
N LYS A 38 10.61 -7.30 10.26
CA LYS A 38 11.21 -6.04 10.71
C LYS A 38 12.00 -5.40 9.58
N ILE A 39 11.92 -4.09 9.52
CA ILE A 39 12.66 -3.26 8.57
C ILE A 39 14.10 -3.16 9.05
N ASP A 40 15.04 -3.40 8.14
CA ASP A 40 16.46 -3.15 8.33
C ASP A 40 16.84 -1.90 7.52
N SER A 41 16.90 -0.78 8.20
CA SER A 41 17.23 0.53 7.63
C SER A 41 18.38 1.21 8.38
N GLY A 42 19.29 0.41 8.97
CA GLY A 42 20.46 0.94 9.70
C GLY A 42 21.39 1.80 8.84
N ASP A 43 21.41 1.58 7.53
CA ASP A 43 22.05 2.42 6.52
C ASP A 43 21.32 2.25 5.18
N GLN A 44 21.64 3.14 4.22
CA GLN A 44 20.96 3.16 2.91
C GLN A 44 21.19 1.89 2.08
N VAL A 45 22.36 1.24 2.21
CA VAL A 45 22.66 0.00 1.48
C VAL A 45 21.87 -1.16 2.06
N SER A 46 21.87 -1.30 3.38
CA SER A 46 21.08 -2.29 4.11
C SER A 46 19.58 -2.15 3.80
N PHE A 47 19.08 -0.91 3.80
CA PHE A 47 17.67 -0.64 3.45
C PHE A 47 17.34 -1.05 2.02
N SER A 48 18.17 -0.68 1.02
CA SER A 48 17.94 -1.05 -0.38
C SER A 48 17.97 -2.57 -0.59
N MET A 49 18.86 -3.28 0.09
CA MET A 49 18.90 -4.74 0.03
C MET A 49 17.68 -5.37 0.70
N TRP A 50 17.27 -4.84 1.86
CA TRP A 50 16.09 -5.28 2.57
C TRP A 50 14.83 -5.04 1.71
N GLU A 51 14.65 -3.84 1.14
CA GLU A 51 13.53 -3.45 0.31
C GLU A 51 13.38 -4.39 -0.90
N SER A 52 14.47 -4.61 -1.66
CA SER A 52 14.46 -5.52 -2.81
C SER A 52 14.05 -6.94 -2.44
N LYS A 53 14.52 -7.43 -1.29
CA LYS A 53 14.16 -8.76 -0.79
C LYS A 53 12.71 -8.85 -0.35
N VAL A 54 12.21 -7.84 0.35
CA VAL A 54 10.85 -7.81 0.85
C VAL A 54 9.85 -7.62 -0.28
N GLU A 55 10.13 -6.76 -1.26
CA GLU A 55 9.26 -6.55 -2.43
C GLU A 55 8.98 -7.86 -3.17
N SER A 56 9.94 -8.80 -3.21
CA SER A 56 9.73 -10.11 -3.84
C SER A 56 8.72 -11.02 -3.10
N ASP A 57 8.49 -10.77 -1.82
CA ASP A 57 7.61 -11.55 -0.96
C ASP A 57 6.22 -10.90 -0.79
N LEU A 58 6.07 -9.62 -1.20
CA LEU A 58 4.85 -8.84 -1.09
C LEU A 58 3.97 -8.97 -2.35
N THR A 59 2.67 -8.79 -2.17
CA THR A 59 1.76 -8.59 -3.31
C THR A 59 1.99 -7.21 -3.94
N PRO A 60 1.62 -7.00 -5.22
CA PRO A 60 1.74 -5.68 -5.85
C PRO A 60 1.07 -4.55 -5.07
N ASP A 61 -0.09 -4.81 -4.44
CA ASP A 61 -0.80 -3.83 -3.61
C ASP A 61 -0.02 -3.49 -2.34
N GLN A 62 0.57 -4.49 -1.68
CA GLN A 62 1.41 -4.28 -0.49
C GLN A 62 2.70 -3.51 -0.81
N VAL A 63 3.30 -3.75 -1.98
CA VAL A 63 4.45 -2.97 -2.48
C VAL A 63 4.03 -1.51 -2.69
N ALA A 64 2.86 -1.27 -3.31
CA ALA A 64 2.34 0.07 -3.50
C ALA A 64 2.07 0.77 -2.16
N ASP A 65 1.54 0.04 -1.17
CA ASP A 65 1.28 0.56 0.17
C ASP A 65 2.56 0.90 0.93
N LEU A 66 3.60 0.07 0.82
CA LEU A 66 4.91 0.37 1.39
C LEU A 66 5.49 1.66 0.77
N LYS A 67 5.50 1.76 -0.54
CA LYS A 67 6.02 2.96 -1.24
C LYS A 67 5.24 4.22 -0.87
N ALA A 68 3.92 4.13 -0.79
CA ALA A 68 3.08 5.22 -0.34
C ALA A 68 3.39 5.61 1.13
N ALA A 69 3.54 4.64 2.02
CA ALA A 69 3.86 4.88 3.42
C ALA A 69 5.21 5.57 3.61
N LEU A 70 6.25 5.14 2.87
CA LEU A 70 7.56 5.78 2.89
C LEU A 70 7.49 7.22 2.35
N GLN A 71 6.70 7.46 1.31
CA GLN A 71 6.49 8.80 0.75
C GLN A 71 5.77 9.72 1.75
N GLU A 72 4.72 9.24 2.41
CA GLU A 72 4.02 10.00 3.45
C GLU A 72 4.93 10.25 4.67
N GLY A 73 5.81 9.31 5.01
CA GLY A 73 6.83 9.51 6.03
C GLY A 73 7.76 10.68 5.70
N ARG A 74 8.22 10.79 4.45
CA ARG A 74 9.03 11.94 3.97
C ARG A 74 8.24 13.25 4.09
N PHE A 75 6.98 13.28 3.65
CA PHE A 75 6.14 14.47 3.78
C PHE A 75 5.93 14.88 5.24
N HIS A 76 5.72 13.89 6.12
CA HIS A 76 5.55 14.15 7.55
C HIS A 76 6.81 14.74 8.18
N ILE A 77 8.00 14.22 7.85
CA ILE A 77 9.28 14.76 8.31
C ILE A 77 9.49 16.19 7.79
N MET A 78 9.25 16.43 6.51
CA MET A 78 9.35 17.77 5.91
C MET A 78 8.39 18.77 6.57
N ALA A 79 7.16 18.34 6.86
CA ALA A 79 6.14 19.21 7.46
C ALA A 79 6.49 19.66 8.89
N LYS A 80 7.29 18.87 9.64
CA LYS A 80 7.78 19.26 10.96
C LYS A 80 8.78 20.41 10.91
N GLY A 81 9.46 20.59 9.78
CA GLY A 81 10.40 21.71 9.59
C GLY A 81 11.74 21.61 10.33
N ASP A 82 11.97 20.52 11.05
CA ASP A 82 13.21 20.34 11.85
C ASP A 82 14.37 19.80 11.03
N VAL A 83 14.08 19.23 9.84
CA VAL A 83 15.05 18.55 8.97
C VAL A 83 15.01 19.16 7.59
N HIS A 84 16.17 19.56 7.05
CA HIS A 84 16.31 20.19 5.74
C HIS A 84 17.30 19.44 4.85
N GLY A 85 16.94 19.28 3.57
CA GLY A 85 17.73 18.59 2.57
C GLY A 85 17.35 17.10 2.44
N SER A 86 17.45 16.59 1.21
CA SER A 86 16.97 15.25 0.87
C SER A 86 17.69 14.14 1.66
N GLU A 87 19.00 14.25 1.83
CA GLU A 87 19.80 13.26 2.56
C GLU A 87 19.41 13.19 4.04
N ALA A 88 19.22 14.35 4.69
CA ALA A 88 18.82 14.40 6.09
C ALA A 88 17.38 13.88 6.29
N ILE A 89 16.47 14.12 5.33
CA ILE A 89 15.11 13.58 5.35
C ILE A 89 15.12 12.06 5.20
N GLU A 90 15.93 11.51 4.29
CA GLU A 90 16.08 10.05 4.13
C GLU A 90 16.68 9.42 5.39
N SER A 91 17.73 10.03 5.99
CA SER A 91 18.29 9.53 7.24
C SER A 91 17.26 9.53 8.36
N ALA A 92 16.52 10.61 8.55
CA ALA A 92 15.47 10.70 9.56
C ALA A 92 14.33 9.69 9.31
N LEU A 93 13.98 9.43 8.05
CA LEU A 93 13.02 8.40 7.70
C LEU A 93 13.54 7.01 8.08
N MET A 94 14.76 6.66 7.66
CA MET A 94 15.38 5.38 7.99
C MET A 94 15.47 5.15 9.50
N ASP A 95 15.89 6.15 10.27
CA ASP A 95 15.94 6.09 11.74
C ASP A 95 14.54 5.85 12.35
N SER A 96 13.50 6.46 11.76
CA SER A 96 12.13 6.36 12.28
C SER A 96 11.48 4.99 12.05
N ILE A 97 11.92 4.24 11.02
CA ILE A 97 11.35 2.95 10.63
C ILE A 97 12.21 1.76 11.01
N ASN A 98 13.49 1.97 11.36
CA ASN A 98 14.44 0.90 11.67
C ASN A 98 13.96 0.00 12.81
N GLY A 99 14.00 -1.30 12.58
CA GLY A 99 13.60 -2.32 13.56
C GLY A 99 12.09 -2.45 13.77
N ARG A 100 11.26 -1.62 13.14
CA ARG A 100 9.79 -1.69 13.22
C ARG A 100 9.25 -2.75 12.27
N GLN A 101 8.06 -3.27 12.57
CA GLN A 101 7.38 -4.19 11.66
C GLN A 101 6.87 -3.43 10.41
N LEU A 102 6.96 -4.08 9.25
CA LEU A 102 6.50 -3.51 7.99
C LEU A 102 5.03 -3.06 8.05
N ARG A 103 4.16 -3.88 8.64
CA ARG A 103 2.75 -3.56 8.86
C ARG A 103 2.56 -2.26 9.64
N GLU A 104 3.32 -2.05 10.69
CA GLU A 104 3.22 -0.84 11.51
C GLU A 104 3.58 0.41 10.71
N VAL A 105 4.61 0.31 9.86
CA VAL A 105 5.05 1.43 9.01
C VAL A 105 4.02 1.72 7.93
N ILE A 106 3.45 0.70 7.29
CA ILE A 106 2.37 0.87 6.31
C ILE A 106 1.15 1.54 6.97
N LEU A 107 0.68 1.03 8.11
CA LEU A 107 -0.46 1.60 8.82
C LEU A 107 -0.23 3.04 9.25
N GLN A 108 0.99 3.37 9.70
CA GLN A 108 1.34 4.73 10.06
C GLN A 108 1.33 5.66 8.84
N GLY A 109 1.90 5.23 7.72
CA GLY A 109 1.88 5.99 6.47
C GLY A 109 0.46 6.24 5.97
N LEU A 110 -0.39 5.22 5.99
CA LEU A 110 -1.81 5.35 5.66
C LEU A 110 -2.54 6.32 6.62
N GLY A 111 -2.18 6.33 7.90
CA GLY A 111 -2.69 7.31 8.86
C GLY A 111 -2.34 8.74 8.46
N TRP A 112 -1.09 9.02 8.13
CA TRP A 112 -0.67 10.36 7.66
C TRP A 112 -1.32 10.75 6.34
N GLN A 113 -1.48 9.79 5.42
CA GLN A 113 -2.21 10.01 4.17
C GLN A 113 -3.68 10.38 4.44
N LEU A 114 -4.32 9.70 5.39
CA LEU A 114 -5.70 10.00 5.79
C LEU A 114 -5.82 11.42 6.33
N ASP A 115 -4.96 11.80 7.29
CA ASP A 115 -4.95 13.14 7.89
C ASP A 115 -4.79 14.24 6.81
N ARG A 116 -3.89 14.02 5.85
CA ARG A 116 -3.66 14.95 4.74
C ARG A 116 -4.88 15.04 3.83
N SER A 117 -5.48 13.92 3.46
CA SER A 117 -6.68 13.89 2.60
C SER A 117 -7.90 14.51 3.28
N GLU A 118 -8.07 14.30 4.59
CA GLU A 118 -9.12 14.94 5.38
C GLU A 118 -8.92 16.46 5.49
N SER A 119 -7.68 16.91 5.66
CA SER A 119 -7.33 18.35 5.66
C SER A 119 -7.59 18.99 4.30
N GLU A 120 -7.24 18.33 3.21
CA GLU A 120 -7.55 18.82 1.85
C GLU A 120 -9.05 18.93 1.63
N ARG A 121 -9.82 17.89 2.00
CA ARG A 121 -11.28 17.89 1.91
C ARG A 121 -11.88 19.05 2.70
N ALA A 122 -11.45 19.24 3.95
CA ALA A 122 -11.95 20.33 4.79
C ALA A 122 -11.63 21.72 4.18
N THR A 123 -10.44 21.88 3.60
CA THR A 123 -10.04 23.11 2.91
C THR A 123 -10.91 23.40 1.68
N LEU A 124 -11.26 22.35 0.91
CA LEU A 124 -12.14 22.49 -0.24
C LEU A 124 -13.58 22.82 0.17
N GLU A 125 -14.09 22.19 1.25
CA GLU A 125 -15.41 22.50 1.82
C GLU A 125 -15.50 23.96 2.29
N ASP A 126 -14.47 24.46 2.98
CA ASP A 126 -14.39 25.86 3.42
C ASP A 126 -14.29 26.84 2.23
N SER A 127 -13.51 26.49 1.22
CA SER A 127 -13.41 27.27 -0.01
C SER A 127 -14.73 27.37 -0.76
N LEU A 128 -15.49 26.27 -0.85
CA LEU A 128 -16.82 26.26 -1.45
C LEU A 128 -17.79 27.16 -0.69
N LYS A 129 -17.79 27.08 0.65
CA LYS A 129 -18.62 27.97 1.50
C LYS A 129 -18.30 29.44 1.28
N LYS A 130 -17.00 29.78 1.20
CA LYS A 130 -16.55 31.16 0.96
C LYS A 130 -16.96 31.64 -0.44
N ASN A 131 -16.79 30.80 -1.47
CA ASN A 131 -17.14 31.17 -2.83
C ASN A 131 -18.66 31.30 -3.04
N ALA A 132 -19.48 30.54 -2.32
CA ALA A 132 -20.94 30.69 -2.34
C ALA A 132 -21.42 32.06 -1.83
N LEU A 133 -20.58 32.78 -1.06
CA LEU A 133 -20.87 34.14 -0.59
C LEU A 133 -20.42 35.23 -1.57
N MET A 134 -19.68 34.88 -2.63
CA MET A 134 -19.24 35.85 -3.63
C MET A 134 -20.41 36.27 -4.52
N THR A 135 -20.56 37.55 -4.73
CA THR A 135 -21.57 38.15 -5.61
C THR A 135 -20.92 38.91 -6.72
N THR A 136 -21.53 38.89 -7.88
CA THR A 136 -21.12 39.68 -9.07
C THR A 136 -21.96 40.92 -9.19
N ARG A 137 -21.44 41.96 -9.89
CA ARG A 137 -22.24 43.15 -10.23
C ARG A 137 -23.35 42.75 -11.21
N PRO A 138 -24.54 43.36 -11.11
CA PRO A 138 -25.60 43.16 -12.08
C PRO A 138 -25.09 43.46 -13.51
N GLY A 139 -25.27 42.51 -14.43
CA GLY A 139 -24.82 42.63 -15.84
C GLY A 139 -23.39 42.16 -16.12
N ASP A 140 -22.59 41.83 -15.11
CA ASP A 140 -21.25 41.28 -15.32
C ASP A 140 -21.31 39.75 -15.59
N VAL A 141 -21.52 39.42 -16.85
CA VAL A 141 -21.69 38.05 -17.34
C VAL A 141 -20.39 37.25 -17.20
N GLU A 142 -19.26 37.89 -17.46
CA GLU A 142 -17.95 37.21 -17.41
C GLU A 142 -17.56 36.79 -16.00
N SER A 143 -17.71 37.68 -15.03
CA SER A 143 -17.46 37.35 -13.62
C SER A 143 -18.43 36.27 -13.10
N LYS A 144 -19.69 36.31 -13.56
CA LYS A 144 -20.67 35.27 -13.19
C LYS A 144 -20.25 33.89 -13.72
N GLN A 145 -19.90 33.81 -14.99
CA GLN A 145 -19.45 32.57 -15.61
C GLN A 145 -18.15 32.04 -14.95
N TYR A 146 -17.22 32.93 -14.63
CA TYR A 146 -16.01 32.55 -13.90
C TYR A 146 -16.33 31.92 -12.53
N LEU A 147 -17.27 32.47 -11.75
CA LEU A 147 -17.67 31.92 -10.46
C LEU A 147 -18.39 30.58 -10.60
N GLU A 148 -19.21 30.39 -11.62
CA GLU A 148 -19.85 29.11 -11.92
C GLU A 148 -18.80 28.05 -12.28
N ASP A 149 -17.86 28.35 -13.15
CA ASP A 149 -16.76 27.44 -13.53
C ASP A 149 -15.84 27.11 -12.33
N LEU A 150 -15.60 28.08 -11.45
CA LEU A 150 -14.83 27.87 -10.22
C LEU A 150 -15.56 26.94 -9.27
N HIS A 151 -16.85 27.16 -9.07
CA HIS A 151 -17.70 26.30 -8.23
C HIS A 151 -17.68 24.85 -8.73
N ASP A 152 -17.93 24.62 -10.01
CA ASP A 152 -17.97 23.27 -10.61
C ASP A 152 -16.63 22.53 -10.47
N ARG A 153 -15.52 23.24 -10.68
CA ARG A 153 -14.18 22.67 -10.44
C ARG A 153 -13.96 22.30 -8.99
N GLN A 154 -14.41 23.12 -8.05
CA GLN A 154 -14.27 22.83 -6.61
C GLN A 154 -15.16 21.68 -6.17
N VAL A 155 -16.40 21.58 -6.66
CA VAL A 155 -17.30 20.45 -6.40
C VAL A 155 -16.67 19.14 -6.90
N THR A 156 -16.11 19.15 -8.13
CA THR A 156 -15.43 17.98 -8.68
C THR A 156 -14.23 17.56 -7.84
N ARG A 157 -13.40 18.52 -7.40
CA ARG A 157 -12.25 18.24 -6.53
C ARG A 157 -12.69 17.74 -5.15
N LEU A 158 -13.74 18.29 -4.57
CA LEU A 158 -14.29 17.83 -3.30
C LEU A 158 -14.79 16.39 -3.37
N ALA A 159 -15.47 16.03 -4.47
CA ALA A 159 -15.90 14.66 -4.70
C ALA A 159 -14.72 13.69 -4.79
N ALA A 160 -13.66 14.07 -5.52
CA ALA A 160 -12.43 13.29 -5.61
C ALA A 160 -11.73 13.13 -4.24
N ALA A 161 -11.56 14.22 -3.49
CA ALA A 161 -10.96 14.19 -2.15
C ALA A 161 -11.77 13.34 -1.16
N THR A 162 -13.11 13.36 -1.27
CA THR A 162 -14.00 12.52 -0.45
C THR A 162 -13.82 11.05 -0.76
N GLU A 163 -13.70 10.69 -2.04
CA GLU A 163 -13.44 9.31 -2.46
C GLU A 163 -12.05 8.83 -2.03
N ASP A 164 -11.05 9.70 -2.07
CA ASP A 164 -9.69 9.37 -1.61
C ASP A 164 -9.66 9.11 -0.10
N VAL A 165 -10.34 9.92 0.72
CA VAL A 165 -10.52 9.66 2.17
C VAL A 165 -11.15 8.28 2.41
N LYS A 166 -12.18 7.94 1.64
CA LYS A 166 -12.84 6.64 1.75
C LYS A 166 -11.89 5.50 1.41
N LYS A 167 -11.17 5.59 0.28
CA LYS A 167 -10.20 4.56 -0.15
C LYS A 167 -9.12 4.32 0.90
N VAL A 168 -8.56 5.38 1.48
CA VAL A 168 -7.52 5.24 2.51
C VAL A 168 -8.09 4.58 3.77
N ARG A 169 -9.30 4.94 4.20
CA ARG A 169 -9.97 4.28 5.34
C ARG A 169 -10.23 2.80 5.10
N ASP A 170 -10.71 2.45 3.90
CA ASP A 170 -10.96 1.06 3.52
C ASP A 170 -9.66 0.25 3.53
N ARG A 171 -8.54 0.82 3.07
CA ARG A 171 -7.21 0.19 3.13
C ARG A 171 -6.73 -0.02 4.57
N ILE A 172 -6.85 0.98 5.44
CA ILE A 172 -6.51 0.85 6.86
C ILE A 172 -7.33 -0.27 7.50
N ALA A 173 -8.63 -0.34 7.21
CA ALA A 173 -9.49 -1.39 7.74
C ALA A 173 -9.08 -2.78 7.24
N ALA A 174 -8.72 -2.92 5.96
CA ALA A 174 -8.23 -4.18 5.39
C ALA A 174 -6.93 -4.64 6.05
N GLU A 175 -5.95 -3.75 6.22
CA GLU A 175 -4.66 -4.07 6.84
C GLU A 175 -4.78 -4.42 8.34
N THR A 176 -5.72 -3.78 9.05
CA THR A 176 -5.99 -4.09 10.47
C THR A 176 -6.76 -5.39 10.65
N ALA A 177 -7.55 -5.83 9.67
CA ALA A 177 -8.31 -7.08 9.74
C ALA A 177 -7.45 -8.34 9.55
N VAL A 178 -6.22 -8.22 9.01
CA VAL A 178 -5.32 -9.36 8.82
C VAL A 178 -4.72 -9.77 10.17
N PRO A 179 -4.97 -11.01 10.65
CA PRO A 179 -4.45 -11.47 11.94
C PRO A 179 -2.93 -11.42 11.96
N THR A 180 -2.36 -10.85 13.03
CA THR A 180 -0.94 -11.04 13.33
C THR A 180 -0.71 -12.51 13.66
N ALA A 181 0.17 -13.19 12.91
CA ALA A 181 0.61 -14.53 13.28
C ALA A 181 1.28 -14.48 14.67
N LYS A 182 0.69 -15.22 15.62
CA LYS A 182 1.27 -15.41 16.97
C LYS A 182 2.38 -16.44 16.92
#